data_7fc28928ca0397d2e78d8dd9483f9748
#
_entry.id   7fc28928ca0397d2e78d8dd9483f9748
#
_cell.length_a   1.000
_cell.length_b   1.000
_cell.length_c   1.000
_cell.angle_alpha   90.00
_cell.angle_beta   90.00
_cell.angle_gamma   90.00
#
_symmetry.space_group_name_H-M   'P 1'
#
loop_
_entity.id
_entity.type
_entity.pdbx_description
1 polymer ?
#
loop_
_entity_poly.entity_id
_entity_poly.type
_entity_poly.pdbx_seq_one_letter_code
_entity_poly.pdbx_strand_id
1 'polypeptide(L)'
;MKFNFKKLTIAIIILTIITFTGLKVTKMLLCHPYNVTKFGAFDKNKDVVIVFHGIYGKAKTLKPITDTLEKEGYSGINIQYPTTEDTVEEITEKYIAPNIESVSKTVEEENTRRKKQGLPEIKINFIVHSMGTGILRYYLKTHKLNNLGKVIFISPPSHGSQLSDNPISDILKDTLGNSVRQFKTSSDSFINSLGEPDYECYVMIGNKSGNFLYSILIPGIDDGMVPFKTSRLNNCNYKVIENATHTSILEDKRTLNEIADYLKN
;
A
#
# COMPACT_ATOMS: atom_id res chain seq x y z
N MET A 1 18.19 16.59 52.08
CA MET A 1 17.12 15.72 51.53
C MET A 1 17.77 14.39 51.07
N LYS A 2 17.58 13.27 51.81
CA LYS A 2 18.19 11.99 51.42
C LYS A 2 17.44 11.44 50.19
N PHE A 3 18.16 11.30 49.09
CA PHE A 3 17.63 10.75 47.85
C PHE A 3 17.24 9.28 48.06
N ASN A 4 15.98 8.93 47.85
CA ASN A 4 15.48 7.57 48.11
C ASN A 4 15.59 6.71 46.82
N PHE A 5 16.75 6.07 46.62
CA PHE A 5 17.06 5.23 45.48
C PHE A 5 15.99 4.13 45.23
N LYS A 6 15.42 3.53 46.30
CA LYS A 6 14.39 2.50 46.16
C LYS A 6 13.11 3.06 45.47
N LYS A 7 12.67 4.25 45.85
CA LYS A 7 11.50 4.90 45.22
C LYS A 7 11.76 5.24 43.76
N LEU A 8 12.98 5.72 43.43
CA LEU A 8 13.38 6.00 42.06
C LEU A 8 13.39 4.72 41.20
N THR A 9 13.99 3.63 41.71
CA THR A 9 14.04 2.35 41.04
C THR A 9 12.62 1.82 40.77
N ILE A 10 11.73 1.87 41.72
CA ILE A 10 10.33 1.46 41.56
C ILE A 10 9.62 2.30 40.51
N ALA A 11 9.81 3.63 40.55
CA ALA A 11 9.20 4.54 39.57
C ALA A 11 9.68 4.23 38.12
N ILE A 12 10.98 3.98 37.96
CA ILE A 12 11.56 3.57 36.65
C ILE A 12 10.96 2.26 36.18
N ILE A 13 10.87 1.24 37.05
CA ILE A 13 10.28 -0.06 36.71
C ILE A 13 8.81 0.12 36.26
N ILE A 14 8.02 0.87 37.00
CA ILE A 14 6.61 1.15 36.68
C ILE A 14 6.51 1.86 35.33
N LEU A 15 7.32 2.90 35.09
CA LEU A 15 7.33 3.63 33.82
C LEU A 15 7.72 2.70 32.66
N THR A 16 8.72 1.83 32.83
CA THR A 16 9.14 0.85 31.83
C THR A 16 8.01 -0.11 31.49
N ILE A 17 7.31 -0.64 32.51
CA ILE A 17 6.17 -1.55 32.32
C ILE A 17 5.04 -0.83 31.55
N ILE A 18 4.69 0.41 31.94
CA ILE A 18 3.64 1.19 31.28
C ILE A 18 4.01 1.45 29.82
N THR A 19 5.26 1.86 29.57
CA THR A 19 5.74 2.10 28.18
C THR A 19 5.71 0.84 27.36
N PHE A 20 6.23 -0.29 27.86
CA PHE A 20 6.25 -1.56 27.15
C PHE A 20 4.84 -2.10 26.87
N THR A 21 3.94 -1.99 27.85
CA THR A 21 2.53 -2.37 27.66
C THR A 21 1.85 -1.47 26.64
N GLY A 22 2.10 -0.16 26.69
CA GLY A 22 1.59 0.80 25.71
C GLY A 22 2.06 0.49 24.29
N LEU A 23 3.34 0.17 24.09
CA LEU A 23 3.88 -0.21 22.79
C LEU A 23 3.24 -1.51 22.26
N LYS A 24 3.03 -2.52 23.11
CA LYS A 24 2.34 -3.77 22.72
C LYS A 24 0.89 -3.53 22.29
N VAL A 25 0.15 -2.72 23.06
CA VAL A 25 -1.22 -2.35 22.74
C VAL A 25 -1.26 -1.57 21.41
N THR A 26 -0.36 -0.62 21.22
CA THR A 26 -0.23 0.13 19.97
C THR A 26 0.01 -0.80 18.78
N LYS A 27 0.97 -1.74 18.89
CA LYS A 27 1.22 -2.74 17.84
C LYS A 27 -0.04 -3.55 17.53
N MET A 28 -0.74 -4.02 18.55
CA MET A 28 -1.98 -4.80 18.38
C MET A 28 -3.08 -3.99 17.68
N LEU A 29 -3.19 -2.68 17.95
CA LEU A 29 -4.16 -1.80 17.29
C LEU A 29 -3.80 -1.49 15.84
N LEU A 30 -2.50 -1.45 15.52
CA LEU A 30 -1.98 -1.18 14.18
C LEU A 30 -1.88 -2.44 13.31
N CYS A 31 -1.78 -3.63 13.91
CA CYS A 31 -1.69 -4.90 13.21
C CYS A 31 -3.09 -5.45 12.93
N HIS A 32 -3.37 -5.69 11.66
CA HIS A 32 -4.64 -6.29 11.24
C HIS A 32 -4.39 -7.68 10.68
N PRO A 33 -5.27 -8.67 11.01
CA PRO A 33 -5.08 -10.04 10.55
C PRO A 33 -5.20 -10.14 9.03
N TYR A 34 -4.54 -11.15 8.47
CA TYR A 34 -4.69 -11.49 7.06
C TYR A 34 -6.15 -11.86 6.75
N ASN A 35 -6.68 -11.29 5.68
CA ASN A 35 -8.01 -11.59 5.16
C ASN A 35 -8.09 -11.24 3.66
N VAL A 36 -8.86 -12.00 2.91
CA VAL A 36 -9.14 -11.71 1.50
C VAL A 36 -10.64 -11.62 1.30
N THR A 37 -11.10 -10.51 0.77
CA THR A 37 -12.50 -10.30 0.42
C THR A 37 -12.65 -10.23 -1.09
N LYS A 38 -13.66 -10.92 -1.64
CA LYS A 38 -14.02 -10.81 -3.05
C LYS A 38 -15.00 -9.66 -3.24
N PHE A 39 -14.97 -9.02 -4.40
CA PHE A 39 -15.96 -8.04 -4.82
C PHE A 39 -16.37 -8.29 -6.28
N GLY A 40 -17.57 -7.90 -6.62
CA GLY A 40 -18.15 -8.10 -7.94
C GLY A 40 -18.36 -9.57 -8.33
N ALA A 41 -19.21 -9.80 -9.29
CA ALA A 41 -19.36 -11.10 -9.92
C ALA A 41 -18.36 -11.23 -11.07
N PHE A 42 -17.66 -12.36 -11.16
CA PHE A 42 -16.70 -12.59 -12.24
C PHE A 42 -17.40 -12.49 -13.60
N ASP A 43 -17.01 -11.49 -14.37
CA ASP A 43 -17.41 -11.33 -15.77
C ASP A 43 -16.22 -11.70 -16.65
N LYS A 44 -16.37 -12.78 -17.39
CA LYS A 44 -15.37 -13.27 -18.35
C LYS A 44 -15.07 -12.31 -19.51
N ASN A 45 -15.79 -11.20 -19.64
CA ASN A 45 -15.55 -10.19 -20.67
C ASN A 45 -14.85 -8.93 -20.10
N LYS A 46 -14.52 -8.94 -18.82
CA LYS A 46 -13.81 -7.85 -18.15
C LYS A 46 -12.54 -8.34 -17.45
N ASP A 47 -11.60 -7.44 -17.34
CA ASP A 47 -10.38 -7.64 -16.56
C ASP A 47 -10.70 -7.82 -15.07
N VAL A 48 -9.84 -8.55 -14.39
CA VAL A 48 -9.90 -8.74 -12.93
C VAL A 48 -9.06 -7.68 -12.23
N VAL A 49 -9.49 -7.22 -11.06
CA VAL A 49 -8.75 -6.21 -10.31
C VAL A 49 -8.33 -6.75 -8.95
N ILE A 50 -7.04 -6.63 -8.62
CA ILE A 50 -6.51 -6.92 -7.30
C ILE A 50 -6.21 -5.60 -6.60
N VAL A 51 -6.76 -5.43 -5.39
CA VAL A 51 -6.52 -4.24 -4.59
C VAL A 51 -5.93 -4.61 -3.23
N PHE A 52 -5.03 -3.78 -2.71
CA PHE A 52 -4.52 -3.91 -1.35
C PHE A 52 -4.01 -2.60 -0.78
N HIS A 53 -4.09 -2.50 0.54
CA HIS A 53 -3.89 -1.28 1.31
C HIS A 53 -2.42 -0.98 1.62
N GLY A 54 -2.17 0.18 2.22
CA GLY A 54 -0.88 0.59 2.76
C GLY A 54 -0.68 0.21 4.23
N ILE A 55 0.35 0.80 4.84
CA ILE A 55 0.68 0.56 6.24
C ILE A 55 -0.51 0.91 7.16
N TYR A 56 -0.74 0.10 8.18
CA TYR A 56 -1.85 0.20 9.16
C TYR A 56 -3.25 0.19 8.52
N GLY A 57 -3.35 -0.08 7.23
CA GLY A 57 -4.61 -0.12 6.51
C GLY A 57 -5.43 -1.38 6.78
N LYS A 58 -6.68 -1.34 6.34
CA LYS A 58 -7.63 -2.45 6.35
C LYS A 58 -8.26 -2.58 4.97
N ALA A 59 -8.74 -3.77 4.62
CA ALA A 59 -9.52 -3.94 3.40
C ALA A 59 -10.69 -2.95 3.31
N LYS A 60 -11.32 -2.63 4.45
CA LYS A 60 -12.42 -1.67 4.54
C LYS A 60 -12.05 -0.25 4.07
N THR A 61 -10.78 0.16 4.18
CA THR A 61 -10.36 1.51 3.72
C THR A 61 -10.40 1.64 2.20
N LEU A 62 -10.32 0.53 1.48
CA LEU A 62 -10.43 0.47 0.02
C LEU A 62 -11.86 0.18 -0.46
N LYS A 63 -12.85 0.11 0.45
CA LYS A 63 -14.24 -0.16 0.08
C LYS A 63 -14.82 0.83 -0.93
N PRO A 64 -14.60 2.15 -0.84
CA PRO A 64 -15.07 3.08 -1.87
C PRO A 64 -14.56 2.74 -3.27
N ILE A 65 -13.31 2.28 -3.38
CA ILE A 65 -12.70 1.83 -4.64
C ILE A 65 -13.37 0.54 -5.12
N THR A 66 -13.46 -0.49 -4.26
CA THR A 66 -14.08 -1.76 -4.66
C THR A 66 -15.55 -1.61 -5.01
N ASP A 67 -16.31 -0.76 -4.31
CA ASP A 67 -17.71 -0.46 -4.63
C ASP A 67 -17.84 0.25 -6.00
N THR A 68 -16.89 1.13 -6.33
CA THR A 68 -16.84 1.78 -7.65
C THR A 68 -16.54 0.76 -8.75
N LEU A 69 -15.55 -0.09 -8.53
CA LEU A 69 -15.19 -1.15 -9.47
C LEU A 69 -16.35 -2.11 -9.72
N GLU A 70 -17.05 -2.52 -8.67
CA GLU A 70 -18.22 -3.40 -8.77
C GLU A 70 -19.36 -2.75 -9.56
N LYS A 71 -19.64 -1.46 -9.33
CA LYS A 71 -20.64 -0.69 -10.12
C LYS A 71 -20.27 -0.61 -11.59
N GLU A 72 -18.97 -0.53 -11.91
CA GLU A 72 -18.46 -0.54 -13.27
C GLU A 72 -18.38 -1.96 -13.85
N GLY A 73 -18.83 -2.98 -13.11
CA GLY A 73 -18.86 -4.38 -13.53
C GLY A 73 -17.53 -5.12 -13.47
N TYR A 74 -16.53 -4.56 -12.78
CA TYR A 74 -15.29 -5.29 -12.47
C TYR A 74 -15.49 -6.23 -11.29
N SER A 75 -14.72 -7.30 -11.28
CA SER A 75 -14.61 -8.20 -10.14
C SER A 75 -13.17 -8.38 -9.72
N GLY A 76 -12.97 -8.84 -8.50
CA GLY A 76 -11.62 -9.07 -8.03
C GLY A 76 -11.52 -9.41 -6.55
N ILE A 77 -10.34 -9.19 -6.01
CA ILE A 77 -10.04 -9.43 -4.60
C ILE A 77 -9.43 -8.19 -3.94
N ASN A 78 -9.75 -8.02 -2.68
CA ASN A 78 -9.16 -7.01 -1.81
C ASN A 78 -8.40 -7.75 -0.70
N ILE A 79 -7.07 -7.59 -0.70
CA ILE A 79 -6.17 -8.32 0.20
C ILE A 79 -5.84 -7.43 1.40
N GLN A 80 -6.17 -7.91 2.60
CA GLN A 80 -5.72 -7.36 3.88
C GLN A 80 -4.60 -8.21 4.43
N TYR A 81 -3.53 -7.59 4.88
CA TYR A 81 -2.35 -8.25 5.41
C TYR A 81 -1.79 -7.52 6.64
N PRO A 82 -1.09 -8.24 7.55
CA PRO A 82 -0.38 -7.61 8.67
C PRO A 82 0.75 -6.72 8.15
N THR A 83 0.80 -5.47 8.61
CA THR A 83 1.78 -4.48 8.13
C THR A 83 2.91 -4.19 9.10
N THR A 84 2.82 -4.69 10.34
CA THR A 84 3.74 -4.36 11.43
C THR A 84 4.65 -5.52 11.84
N GLU A 85 4.54 -6.66 11.20
CA GLU A 85 5.27 -7.87 11.61
C GLU A 85 6.48 -8.14 10.72
N ASP A 86 6.32 -8.05 9.42
CA ASP A 86 7.24 -8.56 8.43
C ASP A 86 7.86 -7.41 7.58
N THR A 87 8.89 -7.70 6.82
CA THR A 87 9.44 -6.84 5.75
C THR A 87 8.51 -6.83 4.54
N VAL A 88 8.76 -5.94 3.58
CA VAL A 88 8.00 -5.89 2.31
C VAL A 88 8.10 -7.21 1.55
N GLU A 89 9.31 -7.80 1.51
CA GLU A 89 9.56 -9.09 0.87
C GLU A 89 8.76 -10.21 1.53
N GLU A 90 8.85 -10.33 2.86
CA GLU A 90 8.12 -11.35 3.62
C GLU A 90 6.61 -11.20 3.49
N ILE A 91 6.09 -9.96 3.56
CA ILE A 91 4.67 -9.67 3.32
C ILE A 91 4.27 -10.13 1.91
N THR A 92 5.11 -9.83 0.91
CA THR A 92 4.83 -10.20 -0.47
C THR A 92 4.73 -11.71 -0.63
N GLU A 93 5.77 -12.44 -0.17
CA GLU A 93 5.82 -13.90 -0.35
C GLU A 93 4.73 -14.63 0.45
N LYS A 94 4.43 -14.15 1.64
CA LYS A 94 3.52 -14.84 2.57
C LYS A 94 2.05 -14.57 2.29
N TYR A 95 1.71 -13.34 1.88
CA TYR A 95 0.32 -12.91 1.80
C TYR A 95 -0.12 -12.46 0.41
N ILE A 96 0.76 -11.91 -0.40
CA ILE A 96 0.38 -11.27 -1.67
C ILE A 96 0.58 -12.22 -2.85
N ALA A 97 1.76 -12.80 -2.99
CA ALA A 97 2.11 -13.67 -4.11
C ALA A 97 1.14 -14.86 -4.25
N PRO A 98 0.78 -15.63 -3.19
CA PRO A 98 -0.15 -16.74 -3.33
C PRO A 98 -1.54 -16.34 -3.84
N ASN A 99 -1.99 -15.12 -3.50
CA ASN A 99 -3.29 -14.62 -3.98
C ASN A 99 -3.22 -14.18 -5.44
N ILE A 100 -2.15 -13.49 -5.84
CA ILE A 100 -1.95 -13.09 -7.23
C ILE A 100 -1.83 -14.35 -8.12
N GLU A 101 -1.06 -15.34 -7.69
CA GLU A 101 -0.89 -16.62 -8.40
C GLU A 101 -2.21 -17.36 -8.56
N SER A 102 -3.04 -17.40 -7.52
CA SER A 102 -4.37 -18.03 -7.58
C SER A 102 -5.29 -17.32 -8.58
N VAL A 103 -5.29 -15.99 -8.61
CA VAL A 103 -6.05 -15.21 -9.59
C VAL A 103 -5.48 -15.41 -11.00
N SER A 104 -4.14 -15.37 -11.15
CA SER A 104 -3.45 -15.57 -12.42
C SER A 104 -3.80 -16.92 -13.04
N LYS A 105 -3.79 -17.98 -12.25
CA LYS A 105 -4.17 -19.31 -12.70
C LYS A 105 -5.62 -19.33 -13.26
N THR A 106 -6.56 -18.71 -12.55
CA THR A 106 -7.96 -18.63 -12.99
C THR A 106 -8.09 -17.84 -14.30
N VAL A 107 -7.36 -16.71 -14.42
CA VAL A 107 -7.33 -15.90 -15.63
C VAL A 107 -6.68 -16.65 -16.80
N GLU A 108 -5.60 -17.37 -16.58
CA GLU A 108 -4.91 -18.17 -17.62
C GLU A 108 -5.79 -19.31 -18.13
N GLU A 109 -6.52 -20.00 -17.25
CA GLU A 109 -7.49 -21.02 -17.64
C GLU A 109 -8.60 -20.44 -18.52
N GLU A 110 -9.13 -19.26 -18.17
CA GLU A 110 -10.13 -18.57 -18.99
C GLU A 110 -9.52 -18.08 -20.32
N ASN A 111 -8.34 -17.49 -20.31
CA ASN A 111 -7.65 -17.03 -21.52
C ASN A 111 -7.34 -18.18 -22.49
N THR A 112 -7.06 -19.38 -21.97
CA THR A 112 -6.90 -20.57 -22.81
C THR A 112 -8.20 -20.92 -23.55
N ARG A 113 -9.37 -20.76 -22.91
CA ARG A 113 -10.69 -20.95 -23.55
C ARG A 113 -10.99 -19.85 -24.58
N ARG A 114 -10.73 -18.60 -24.20
CA ARG A 114 -10.94 -17.40 -25.03
C ARG A 114 -10.12 -17.46 -26.34
N LYS A 115 -8.86 -17.86 -26.23
CA LYS A 115 -7.98 -18.04 -27.41
C LYS A 115 -8.56 -19.01 -28.43
N LYS A 116 -9.16 -20.12 -27.97
CA LYS A 116 -9.84 -21.08 -28.88
C LYS A 116 -11.08 -20.49 -29.56
N GLN A 117 -11.66 -19.44 -28.99
CA GLN A 117 -12.85 -18.75 -29.49
C GLN A 117 -12.52 -17.46 -30.26
N GLY A 118 -11.24 -17.09 -30.38
CA GLY A 118 -10.79 -15.84 -31.02
C GLY A 118 -11.14 -14.58 -30.22
N LEU A 119 -11.36 -14.71 -28.90
CA LEU A 119 -11.70 -13.60 -28.04
C LEU A 119 -10.42 -12.96 -27.41
N PRO A 120 -10.43 -11.66 -27.10
CA PRO A 120 -9.29 -11.00 -26.45
C PRO A 120 -9.04 -11.57 -25.06
N GLU A 121 -7.79 -11.56 -24.62
CA GLU A 121 -7.38 -12.02 -23.29
C GLU A 121 -7.87 -11.08 -22.18
N ILE A 122 -8.20 -11.66 -21.03
CA ILE A 122 -8.45 -10.96 -19.78
C ILE A 122 -7.10 -10.61 -19.12
N LYS A 123 -7.00 -9.42 -18.55
CA LYS A 123 -5.84 -8.94 -17.81
C LYS A 123 -6.11 -8.88 -16.31
N ILE A 124 -5.05 -8.77 -15.54
CA ILE A 124 -5.09 -8.53 -14.10
C ILE A 124 -4.58 -7.12 -13.84
N ASN A 125 -5.50 -6.26 -13.44
CA ASN A 125 -5.21 -4.88 -13.06
C ASN A 125 -4.93 -4.78 -11.56
N PHE A 126 -4.12 -3.82 -11.17
CA PHE A 126 -3.78 -3.59 -9.76
C PHE A 126 -4.13 -2.16 -9.35
N ILE A 127 -4.69 -2.02 -8.16
CA ILE A 127 -4.87 -0.72 -7.50
C ILE A 127 -4.34 -0.85 -6.08
N VAL A 128 -3.27 -0.14 -5.79
CA VAL A 128 -2.58 -0.27 -4.50
C VAL A 128 -2.35 1.09 -3.87
N HIS A 129 -2.44 1.14 -2.55
CA HIS A 129 -2.29 2.37 -1.79
C HIS A 129 -1.00 2.37 -0.97
N SER A 130 -0.30 3.50 -0.95
CA SER A 130 0.81 3.78 -0.02
C SER A 130 1.89 2.68 -0.05
N MET A 131 2.20 2.06 1.09
CA MET A 131 3.17 0.95 1.21
C MET A 131 2.88 -0.20 0.23
N GLY A 132 1.63 -0.43 -0.15
CA GLY A 132 1.26 -1.42 -1.17
C GLY A 132 1.99 -1.25 -2.49
N THR A 133 2.46 -0.04 -2.79
CA THR A 133 3.29 0.24 -3.98
C THR A 133 4.62 -0.51 -3.94
N GLY A 134 5.31 -0.48 -2.81
CA GLY A 134 6.58 -1.20 -2.65
C GLY A 134 6.38 -2.71 -2.77
N ILE A 135 5.30 -3.22 -2.19
CA ILE A 135 4.91 -4.64 -2.26
C ILE A 135 4.66 -5.06 -3.71
N LEU A 136 3.84 -4.32 -4.45
CA LEU A 136 3.54 -4.65 -5.85
C LEU A 136 4.77 -4.53 -6.75
N ARG A 137 5.57 -3.46 -6.58
CA ARG A 137 6.81 -3.29 -7.35
C ARG A 137 7.81 -4.41 -7.08
N TYR A 138 7.94 -4.85 -5.82
CA TYR A 138 8.78 -6.00 -5.49
C TYR A 138 8.24 -7.28 -6.14
N TYR A 139 6.94 -7.54 -6.04
CA TYR A 139 6.31 -8.69 -6.69
C TYR A 139 6.57 -8.71 -8.20
N LEU A 140 6.27 -7.62 -8.90
CA LEU A 140 6.43 -7.54 -10.36
C LEU A 140 7.90 -7.58 -10.80
N LYS A 141 8.86 -7.23 -9.93
CA LYS A 141 10.29 -7.36 -10.19
C LYS A 141 10.80 -8.79 -10.02
N THR A 142 10.22 -9.57 -9.12
CA THR A 142 10.73 -10.90 -8.72
C THR A 142 9.91 -12.06 -9.26
N HIS A 143 8.66 -11.82 -9.64
CA HIS A 143 7.73 -12.82 -10.15
C HIS A 143 7.31 -12.49 -11.58
N LYS A 144 7.07 -13.53 -12.38
CA LYS A 144 6.53 -13.37 -13.72
C LYS A 144 5.00 -13.38 -13.69
N LEU A 145 4.38 -12.35 -14.26
CA LEU A 145 2.94 -12.26 -14.44
C LEU A 145 2.62 -12.04 -15.93
N ASN A 146 2.12 -13.08 -16.60
CA ASN A 146 1.90 -13.05 -18.06
C ASN A 146 0.72 -12.14 -18.46
N ASN A 147 -0.26 -11.99 -17.58
CA ASN A 147 -1.51 -11.28 -17.86
C ASN A 147 -1.59 -9.95 -17.12
N LEU A 148 -0.44 -9.29 -16.93
CA LEU A 148 -0.41 -7.96 -16.33
C LEU A 148 -1.22 -6.98 -17.18
N GLY A 149 -2.15 -6.30 -16.55
CA GLY A 149 -2.91 -5.20 -17.10
C GLY A 149 -2.42 -3.86 -16.56
N LYS A 150 -3.34 -3.00 -16.21
CA LYS A 150 -3.06 -1.64 -15.71
C LYS A 150 -2.70 -1.65 -14.24
N VAL A 151 -1.77 -0.79 -13.87
CA VAL A 151 -1.31 -0.61 -12.50
C VAL A 151 -1.59 0.81 -12.04
N ILE A 152 -2.36 0.97 -10.96
CA ILE A 152 -2.67 2.25 -10.34
C ILE A 152 -2.05 2.29 -8.95
N PHE A 153 -1.19 3.27 -8.72
CA PHE A 153 -0.58 3.59 -7.45
C PHE A 153 -1.24 4.82 -6.83
N ILE A 154 -1.82 4.70 -5.65
CA ILE A 154 -2.47 5.81 -4.94
C ILE A 154 -1.59 6.24 -3.78
N SER A 155 -1.21 7.52 -3.75
CA SER A 155 -0.32 8.11 -2.73
C SER A 155 0.94 7.27 -2.45
N PRO A 156 1.68 6.88 -3.49
CA PRO A 156 2.79 5.94 -3.35
C PRO A 156 4.04 6.63 -2.79
N PRO A 157 4.72 6.07 -1.79
CA PRO A 157 6.07 6.48 -1.38
C PRO A 157 7.11 5.87 -2.33
N SER A 158 7.04 6.22 -3.62
CA SER A 158 7.80 5.57 -4.70
C SER A 158 9.32 5.68 -4.53
N HIS A 159 9.77 6.78 -3.93
CA HIS A 159 11.17 7.05 -3.58
C HIS A 159 11.33 7.34 -2.08
N GLY A 160 10.43 6.77 -1.26
CA GLY A 160 10.46 6.89 0.19
C GLY A 160 9.73 8.13 0.74
N SER A 161 9.77 8.24 2.07
CA SER A 161 9.21 9.36 2.82
C SER A 161 10.16 9.72 3.97
N GLN A 162 10.33 11.02 4.24
CA GLN A 162 11.12 11.52 5.38
C GLN A 162 10.58 11.04 6.73
N LEU A 163 9.34 10.62 6.80
CA LEU A 163 8.82 9.96 8.02
C LEU A 163 9.58 8.66 8.32
N SER A 164 10.00 7.94 7.27
CA SER A 164 10.81 6.72 7.41
C SER A 164 12.28 7.00 7.70
N ASP A 165 12.78 8.20 7.36
CA ASP A 165 14.15 8.63 7.68
C ASP A 165 14.33 8.99 9.17
N ASN A 166 13.23 9.23 9.88
CA ASN A 166 13.27 9.65 11.28
C ASN A 166 13.86 8.53 12.15
N PRO A 167 14.89 8.80 12.99
CA PRO A 167 15.49 7.80 13.87
C PRO A 167 14.50 7.09 14.80
N ILE A 168 13.37 7.72 15.14
CA ILE A 168 12.31 7.11 15.93
C ILE A 168 11.73 5.88 15.21
N SER A 169 11.69 5.87 13.88
CA SER A 169 11.26 4.70 13.11
C SER A 169 12.15 3.49 13.33
N ASP A 170 13.45 3.71 13.52
CA ASP A 170 14.42 2.65 13.83
C ASP A 170 14.29 2.14 15.26
N ILE A 171 14.02 3.04 16.23
CA ILE A 171 13.83 2.70 17.63
C ILE A 171 12.52 1.93 17.85
N LEU A 172 11.46 2.35 17.18
CA LEU A 172 10.10 1.78 17.32
C LEU A 172 9.77 0.73 16.25
N LYS A 173 10.75 0.18 15.53
CA LYS A 173 10.56 -0.79 14.44
C LYS A 173 9.65 -1.96 14.83
N ASP A 174 9.82 -2.51 16.03
CA ASP A 174 9.04 -3.65 16.51
C ASP A 174 7.55 -3.30 16.78
N THR A 175 7.25 -2.00 16.90
CA THR A 175 5.89 -1.49 17.09
C THR A 175 5.29 -0.96 15.80
N LEU A 176 6.06 -0.18 15.03
CA LEU A 176 5.61 0.47 13.80
C LEU A 176 5.71 -0.44 12.58
N GLY A 177 6.55 -1.48 12.65
CA GLY A 177 6.77 -2.45 11.59
C GLY A 177 8.14 -2.35 10.93
N ASN A 178 8.73 -3.49 10.63
CA ASN A 178 10.02 -3.59 9.95
C ASN A 178 9.99 -2.97 8.55
N SER A 179 8.86 -3.08 7.85
CA SER A 179 8.63 -2.54 6.52
C SER A 179 8.80 -1.01 6.44
N VAL A 180 8.50 -0.25 7.51
CA VAL A 180 8.63 1.23 7.51
C VAL A 180 10.03 1.68 7.13
N ARG A 181 11.06 1.00 7.62
CA ARG A 181 12.47 1.33 7.36
C ARG A 181 12.88 1.14 5.90
N GLN A 182 12.14 0.33 5.17
CA GLN A 182 12.40 0.05 3.76
C GLN A 182 11.97 1.20 2.84
N PHE A 183 11.21 2.15 3.37
CA PHE A 183 10.74 3.35 2.66
C PHE A 183 11.55 4.62 3.02
N LYS A 184 12.82 4.49 3.39
CA LYS A 184 13.74 5.62 3.55
C LYS A 184 14.02 6.29 2.20
N THR A 185 14.34 7.58 2.22
CA THR A 185 14.61 8.36 0.99
C THR A 185 16.02 8.18 0.45
N SER A 186 16.91 7.52 1.19
CA SER A 186 18.28 7.26 0.76
C SER A 186 18.31 6.41 -0.53
N SER A 187 19.28 6.68 -1.40
CA SER A 187 19.40 6.01 -2.71
C SER A 187 19.64 4.50 -2.62
N ASP A 188 20.19 4.02 -1.51
CA ASP A 188 20.46 2.61 -1.20
C ASP A 188 19.30 1.94 -0.45
N SER A 189 18.20 2.66 -0.19
CA SER A 189 17.03 2.09 0.47
C SER A 189 16.36 1.02 -0.38
N PHE A 190 15.64 0.11 0.26
CA PHE A 190 14.88 -0.94 -0.43
C PHE A 190 13.98 -0.38 -1.53
N ILE A 191 13.16 0.63 -1.21
CA ILE A 191 12.20 1.18 -2.18
C ILE A 191 12.89 1.78 -3.42
N ASN A 192 14.06 2.41 -3.25
CA ASN A 192 14.84 2.96 -4.36
C ASN A 192 15.58 1.86 -5.14
N SER A 193 15.96 0.76 -4.49
CA SER A 193 16.57 -0.39 -5.15
C SER A 193 15.64 -1.12 -6.13
N LEU A 194 14.33 -0.89 -6.04
CA LEU A 194 13.36 -1.49 -6.96
C LEU A 194 13.46 -0.92 -8.38
N GLY A 195 13.99 0.30 -8.54
CA GLY A 195 14.12 0.97 -9.84
C GLY A 195 12.78 1.51 -10.37
N GLU A 196 12.77 2.01 -11.59
CA GLU A 196 11.56 2.49 -12.25
C GLU A 196 10.78 1.32 -12.88
N PRO A 197 9.44 1.38 -12.90
CA PRO A 197 8.61 0.38 -13.58
C PRO A 197 8.92 0.30 -15.08
N ASP A 198 8.89 -0.88 -15.64
CA ASP A 198 8.97 -1.17 -17.09
C ASP A 198 7.60 -1.56 -17.69
N TYR A 199 6.53 -1.31 -16.93
CA TYR A 199 5.14 -1.59 -17.29
C TYR A 199 4.28 -0.32 -17.23
N GLU A 200 3.11 -0.35 -17.90
CA GLU A 200 2.15 0.75 -17.86
C GLU A 200 1.62 0.99 -16.44
N CYS A 201 1.75 2.22 -15.98
CA CYS A 201 1.31 2.59 -14.63
C CYS A 201 0.79 4.03 -14.53
N TYR A 202 -0.05 4.24 -13.53
CA TYR A 202 -0.69 5.52 -13.24
C TYR A 202 -0.57 5.84 -11.76
N VAL A 203 -0.12 7.05 -11.45
CA VAL A 203 0.08 7.51 -10.08
C VAL A 203 -0.94 8.59 -9.75
N MET A 204 -1.69 8.40 -8.67
CA MET A 204 -2.58 9.43 -8.10
C MET A 204 -2.00 9.94 -6.79
N ILE A 205 -1.90 11.26 -6.67
CA ILE A 205 -1.21 11.91 -5.54
C ILE A 205 -2.12 12.98 -4.95
N GLY A 206 -2.30 12.96 -3.61
CA GLY A 206 -2.89 14.08 -2.88
C GLY A 206 -1.87 15.20 -2.64
N ASN A 207 -2.34 16.42 -2.40
CA ASN A 207 -1.48 17.57 -2.11
C ASN A 207 -1.89 18.36 -0.86
N LYS A 208 -2.68 17.76 0.01
CA LYS A 208 -3.10 18.36 1.27
C LYS A 208 -2.51 17.61 2.46
N SER A 209 -1.70 18.30 3.25
CA SER A 209 -1.28 17.75 4.52
C SER A 209 -2.47 17.51 5.45
N GLY A 210 -2.62 16.28 5.90
CA GLY A 210 -3.65 15.90 6.87
C GLY A 210 -3.19 16.00 8.32
N ASN A 211 -1.89 16.20 8.53
CA ASN A 211 -1.28 16.24 9.87
C ASN A 211 -0.13 17.25 9.91
N PHE A 212 -0.34 18.36 10.59
CA PHE A 212 0.66 19.43 10.75
C PHE A 212 2.00 18.94 11.31
N LEU A 213 1.99 18.01 12.27
CA LEU A 213 3.22 17.49 12.87
C LEU A 213 4.05 16.68 11.87
N TYR A 214 3.40 15.92 10.99
CA TYR A 214 4.09 15.16 9.94
C TYR A 214 4.63 16.08 8.86
N SER A 215 3.86 17.10 8.46
CA SER A 215 4.30 18.07 7.46
C SER A 215 5.50 18.91 7.87
N ILE A 216 5.75 19.10 9.15
CA ILE A 216 7.00 19.73 9.62
C ILE A 216 8.22 18.86 9.24
N LEU A 217 8.06 17.54 9.23
CA LEU A 217 9.13 16.59 8.89
C LEU A 217 9.25 16.34 7.40
N ILE A 218 8.24 16.72 6.61
CA ILE A 218 8.17 16.47 5.16
C ILE A 218 8.39 17.80 4.43
N PRO A 219 9.50 17.98 3.70
CA PRO A 219 9.76 19.22 2.99
C PRO A 219 8.88 19.35 1.74
N GLY A 220 8.24 20.50 1.58
CA GLY A 220 7.47 20.87 0.39
C GLY A 220 6.02 20.43 0.44
N ILE A 221 5.44 20.21 -0.74
CA ILE A 221 4.05 19.76 -0.87
C ILE A 221 3.96 18.28 -0.54
N ASP A 222 3.00 17.92 0.30
CA ASP A 222 2.78 16.56 0.75
C ASP A 222 1.28 16.26 0.93
N ASP A 223 0.93 14.99 1.08
CA ASP A 223 -0.43 14.53 1.37
C ASP A 223 -0.69 14.25 2.85
N GLY A 224 0.28 14.60 3.71
CA GLY A 224 0.28 14.32 5.16
C GLY A 224 1.16 13.12 5.56
N MET A 225 1.66 12.32 4.62
CA MET A 225 2.55 11.19 4.87
C MET A 225 3.66 11.04 3.83
N VAL A 226 3.39 11.39 2.59
CA VAL A 226 4.32 11.20 1.47
C VAL A 226 4.52 12.52 0.74
N PRO A 227 5.78 12.94 0.50
CA PRO A 227 6.06 14.11 -0.29
C PRO A 227 5.62 13.91 -1.75
N PHE A 228 5.05 14.92 -2.35
CA PHE A 228 4.71 14.94 -3.78
C PHE A 228 5.91 14.53 -4.66
N LYS A 229 7.10 15.06 -4.34
CA LYS A 229 8.33 14.81 -5.11
C LYS A 229 8.72 13.34 -5.14
N THR A 230 8.58 12.62 -4.01
CA THR A 230 8.99 11.21 -3.90
C THR A 230 7.89 10.23 -4.28
N SER A 231 6.66 10.72 -4.51
CA SER A 231 5.55 9.90 -4.99
C SER A 231 5.65 9.56 -6.47
N ARG A 232 6.27 10.42 -7.28
CA ARG A 232 6.31 10.27 -8.73
C ARG A 232 7.24 9.14 -9.15
N LEU A 233 6.86 8.46 -10.23
CA LEU A 233 7.67 7.51 -10.99
C LEU A 233 7.82 8.05 -12.41
N ASN A 234 9.04 8.02 -12.97
CA ASN A 234 9.33 8.65 -14.25
C ASN A 234 8.57 7.99 -15.41
N ASN A 235 8.35 6.68 -15.32
CA ASN A 235 7.71 5.89 -16.37
C ASN A 235 6.18 5.75 -16.18
N CYS A 236 5.59 6.41 -15.18
CA CYS A 236 4.15 6.40 -14.96
C CYS A 236 3.53 7.78 -15.27
N ASN A 237 2.36 7.78 -15.89
CA ASN A 237 1.50 8.96 -15.89
C ASN A 237 1.06 9.29 -14.47
N TYR A 238 0.72 10.56 -14.19
CA TYR A 238 0.26 10.94 -12.85
C TYR A 238 -0.86 11.96 -12.86
N LYS A 239 -1.66 11.95 -11.82
CA LYS A 239 -2.74 12.91 -11.52
C LYS A 239 -2.63 13.43 -10.11
N VAL A 240 -2.72 14.74 -9.94
CA VAL A 240 -2.87 15.37 -8.63
C VAL A 240 -4.35 15.47 -8.28
N ILE A 241 -4.72 14.97 -7.12
CA ILE A 241 -6.05 15.15 -6.55
C ILE A 241 -5.97 16.29 -5.53
N GLU A 242 -6.33 17.47 -6.00
CA GLU A 242 -6.22 18.70 -5.23
C GLU A 242 -6.99 18.62 -3.90
N ASN A 243 -6.37 19.09 -2.82
CA ASN A 243 -6.94 19.10 -1.47
C ASN A 243 -7.27 17.70 -0.91
N ALA A 244 -6.73 16.62 -1.47
CA ALA A 244 -6.83 15.30 -0.89
C ALA A 244 -5.62 15.01 0.01
N THR A 245 -5.89 14.37 1.15
CA THR A 245 -4.86 13.85 2.08
C THR A 245 -4.53 12.42 1.71
N HIS A 246 -3.50 11.86 2.35
CA HIS A 246 -3.04 10.47 2.17
C HIS A 246 -4.16 9.42 2.27
N THR A 247 -5.18 9.67 3.07
CA THR A 247 -6.30 8.75 3.26
C THR A 247 -7.58 9.22 2.58
N SER A 248 -7.88 10.54 2.58
CA SER A 248 -9.11 11.03 1.96
C SER A 248 -9.13 10.84 0.44
N ILE A 249 -7.98 10.71 -0.20
CA ILE A 249 -7.86 10.38 -1.62
C ILE A 249 -8.57 9.07 -1.99
N LEU A 250 -8.68 8.11 -1.07
CA LEU A 250 -9.29 6.80 -1.31
C LEU A 250 -10.82 6.85 -1.48
N GLU A 251 -11.46 7.90 -0.96
CA GLU A 251 -12.92 8.10 -1.04
C GLU A 251 -13.30 9.35 -1.86
N ASP A 252 -12.31 10.09 -2.35
CA ASP A 252 -12.53 11.26 -3.18
C ASP A 252 -13.16 10.86 -4.53
N LYS A 253 -14.31 11.46 -4.86
CA LYS A 253 -15.04 11.15 -6.10
C LYS A 253 -14.20 11.33 -7.36
N ARG A 254 -13.27 12.28 -7.36
CA ARG A 254 -12.37 12.53 -8.50
C ARG A 254 -11.40 11.35 -8.67
N THR A 255 -10.89 10.80 -7.56
CA THR A 255 -10.07 9.57 -7.57
C THR A 255 -10.87 8.39 -8.10
N LEU A 256 -12.09 8.19 -7.59
CA LEU A 256 -12.94 7.07 -7.99
C LEU A 256 -13.33 7.13 -9.47
N ASN A 257 -13.67 8.32 -9.97
CA ASN A 257 -13.98 8.53 -11.40
C ASN A 257 -12.72 8.29 -12.26
N GLU A 258 -11.57 8.81 -11.84
CA GLU A 258 -10.31 8.65 -12.59
C GLU A 258 -9.88 7.17 -12.69
N ILE A 259 -10.07 6.39 -11.60
CA ILE A 259 -9.85 4.94 -11.61
C ILE A 259 -10.75 4.28 -12.66
N ALA A 260 -12.05 4.57 -12.62
CA ALA A 260 -13.02 4.00 -13.54
C ALA A 260 -12.71 4.35 -15.00
N ASP A 261 -12.35 5.60 -15.27
CA ASP A 261 -12.03 6.07 -16.62
C ASP A 261 -10.71 5.48 -17.13
N TYR A 262 -9.67 5.42 -16.27
CA TYR A 262 -8.40 4.84 -16.67
C TYR A 262 -8.51 3.34 -16.98
N LEU A 263 -9.31 2.58 -16.23
CA LEU A 263 -9.49 1.15 -16.49
C LEU A 263 -10.28 0.85 -17.77
N LYS A 264 -11.14 1.78 -18.26
CA LYS A 264 -11.93 1.63 -19.50
C LYS A 264 -11.13 1.88 -20.76
N ASN A 265 -10.16 2.79 -20.72
CA ASN A 265 -9.34 3.22 -21.86
C ASN A 265 -8.14 2.29 -22.08
#